data_ba842616188f7a8d44deec529d1f3e1f
#
_entry.id   ba842616188f7a8d44deec529d1f3e1f
#
_cell.length_a   1.000
_cell.length_b   1.000
_cell.length_c   1.000
_cell.angle_alpha   90.00
_cell.angle_beta   90.00
_cell.angle_gamma   90.00
#
_symmetry.space_group_name_H-M   'P 1'
#
loop_
_entity.id
_entity.type
_entity.pdbx_description
1 polymer ?
#
loop_
_entity_poly.entity_id
_entity_poly.type
_entity_poly.pdbx_seq_one_letter_code
_entity_poly.pdbx_strand_id
1 'polypeptide(L)'
;YNLATYKVSLIIIILFCGIAIIGTDAVNIAPAIICGIIGMVSLSTFSYDEMSKSNKYILTLPVNKKELVIEKYILAIGATILGGILGMILTVIVVNVMNYFRTENIINLDYYSLIIATIGGIFGISFLQAVQIPSMYKWGAEKGRIQMFILVLIIIAILGGSYFLLNKTNINIEMEMINNIITKFGVYILIISTILMYFISYKVAYK
;
A
#
# COMPACT_ATOMS: atom_id res chain seq x y z
N TYR A 1 -1.65 8.17 25.39
CA TYR A 1 -1.24 8.22 23.96
C TYR A 1 -1.07 9.67 23.56
N ASN A 2 0.15 10.05 23.16
CA ASN A 2 0.52 11.42 22.86
C ASN A 2 -0.21 11.93 21.60
N LEU A 3 -1.20 12.79 21.76
CA LEU A 3 -1.85 13.54 20.68
C LEU A 3 -0.83 14.26 19.76
N ALA A 4 0.36 14.58 20.29
CA ALA A 4 1.46 15.16 19.52
C ALA A 4 1.98 14.23 18.41
N THR A 5 2.05 12.92 18.65
CA THR A 5 2.56 11.95 17.67
C THR A 5 1.61 11.82 16.47
N TYR A 6 0.28 11.87 16.71
CA TYR A 6 -0.72 11.85 15.64
C TYR A 6 -0.70 13.13 14.80
N LYS A 7 -0.50 14.29 15.44
CA LYS A 7 -0.37 15.58 14.72
C LYS A 7 0.85 15.56 13.80
N VAL A 8 1.99 15.05 14.28
CA VAL A 8 3.20 14.93 13.45
C VAL A 8 2.99 13.98 12.29
N SER A 9 2.34 12.83 12.49
CA SER A 9 2.03 11.89 11.41
C SER A 9 1.10 12.50 10.37
N LEU A 10 0.08 13.25 10.78
CA LEU A 10 -0.82 13.96 9.86
C LEU A 10 -0.09 15.05 9.06
N ILE A 11 0.80 15.82 9.69
CA ILE A 11 1.60 16.83 9.01
C ILE A 11 2.51 16.18 7.97
N ILE A 12 3.15 15.05 8.30
CA ILE A 12 4.01 14.30 7.37
C ILE A 12 3.19 13.79 6.18
N ILE A 13 2.00 13.25 6.41
CA ILE A 13 1.09 12.80 5.35
C ILE A 13 0.73 13.96 4.42
N ILE A 14 0.33 15.10 4.97
CA ILE A 14 -0.03 16.30 4.20
C ILE A 14 1.16 16.84 3.42
N LEU A 15 2.36 16.88 4.02
CA LEU A 15 3.59 17.29 3.35
C LEU A 15 3.95 16.35 2.20
N PHE A 16 3.89 15.03 2.41
CA PHE A 16 4.16 14.05 1.36
C PHE A 16 3.14 14.13 0.22
N CYS A 17 1.85 14.33 0.54
CA CYS A 17 0.81 14.58 -0.46
C CYS A 17 1.11 15.86 -1.26
N GLY A 18 1.50 16.94 -0.58
CA GLY A 18 1.88 18.20 -1.23
C GLY A 18 3.08 18.03 -2.18
N ILE A 19 4.12 17.34 -1.74
CA ILE A 19 5.33 17.09 -2.56
C ILE A 19 5.01 16.19 -3.76
N ALA A 20 4.20 15.15 -3.58
CA ALA A 20 3.79 14.26 -4.67
C ALA A 20 2.96 14.97 -5.76
N ILE A 21 2.27 16.05 -5.41
CA ILE A 21 1.40 16.82 -6.31
C ILE A 21 2.16 17.95 -7.01
N ILE A 22 3.31 18.40 -6.49
CA ILE A 22 4.12 19.48 -7.09
C ILE A 22 4.67 19.09 -8.47
N GLY A 23 4.95 17.82 -8.73
CA GLY A 23 5.30 17.33 -10.07
C GLY A 23 4.01 17.11 -10.89
N THR A 24 3.86 17.84 -11.98
CA THR A 24 2.65 17.81 -12.83
C THR A 24 2.26 16.40 -13.31
N ASP A 25 3.25 15.51 -13.50
CA ASP A 25 3.03 14.11 -13.94
C ASP A 25 2.76 13.15 -12.77
N ALA A 26 3.08 13.55 -11.55
CA ALA A 26 2.96 12.69 -10.36
C ALA A 26 1.59 12.78 -9.66
N VAL A 27 0.72 13.69 -10.06
CA VAL A 27 -0.60 13.90 -9.44
C VAL A 27 -1.44 12.62 -9.47
N ASN A 28 -1.38 11.90 -10.57
CA ASN A 28 -2.14 10.66 -10.74
C ASN A 28 -1.65 9.53 -9.82
N ILE A 29 -0.41 9.57 -9.34
CA ILE A 29 0.18 8.57 -8.44
C ILE A 29 -0.09 8.90 -6.96
N ALA A 30 -0.47 10.15 -6.65
CA ALA A 30 -0.70 10.60 -5.28
C ALA A 30 -1.68 9.71 -4.47
N PRO A 31 -2.82 9.24 -5.00
CA PRO A 31 -3.72 8.36 -4.26
C PRO A 31 -3.07 7.03 -3.85
N ALA A 32 -2.19 6.48 -4.70
CA ALA A 32 -1.47 5.25 -4.40
C ALA A 32 -0.48 5.43 -3.23
N ILE A 33 0.20 6.58 -3.18
CA ILE A 33 1.13 6.92 -2.08
C ILE A 33 0.36 7.07 -0.76
N ILE A 34 -0.76 7.79 -0.78
CA ILE A 34 -1.61 7.98 0.41
C ILE A 34 -2.17 6.64 0.90
N CYS A 35 -2.65 5.81 -0.01
CA CYS A 35 -3.09 4.45 0.29
C CYS A 35 -1.98 3.64 0.96
N GLY A 36 -0.74 3.72 0.45
CA GLY A 36 0.42 3.07 1.03
C GLY A 36 0.70 3.50 2.47
N ILE A 37 0.70 4.82 2.73
CA ILE A 37 0.96 5.36 4.07
C ILE A 37 -0.12 4.91 5.06
N ILE A 38 -1.40 5.04 4.70
CA ILE A 38 -2.52 4.65 5.57
C ILE A 38 -2.54 3.12 5.78
N GLY A 39 -2.30 2.35 4.72
CA GLY A 39 -2.22 0.89 4.80
C GLY A 39 -1.09 0.40 5.72
N MET A 40 0.05 1.11 5.76
CA MET A 40 1.16 0.77 6.68
C MET A 40 0.82 1.01 8.16
N VAL A 41 -0.16 1.86 8.48
CA VAL A 41 -0.62 2.07 9.87
C VAL A 41 -1.12 0.77 10.47
N SER A 42 -1.76 -0.10 9.70
CA SER A 42 -2.21 -1.42 10.18
C SER A 42 -1.06 -2.30 10.67
N LEU A 43 0.09 -2.22 10.02
CA LEU A 43 1.29 -2.98 10.39
C LEU A 43 1.95 -2.43 11.67
N SER A 44 1.81 -1.15 11.95
CA SER A 44 2.33 -0.54 13.17
C SER A 44 1.64 -1.06 14.43
N THR A 45 0.40 -1.57 14.31
CA THR A 45 -0.34 -2.14 15.45
C THR A 45 0.38 -3.34 16.06
N PHE A 46 1.08 -4.15 15.25
CA PHE A 46 1.90 -5.26 15.76
C PHE A 46 3.02 -4.80 16.69
N SER A 47 3.65 -3.67 16.34
CA SER A 47 4.71 -3.09 17.18
C SER A 47 4.17 -2.56 18.51
N TYR A 48 2.98 -1.94 18.47
CA TYR A 48 2.32 -1.47 19.70
C TYR A 48 1.90 -2.63 20.59
N ASP A 49 1.40 -3.73 20.02
CA ASP A 49 1.04 -4.93 20.77
C ASP A 49 2.26 -5.58 21.43
N GLU A 50 3.40 -5.59 20.74
CA GLU A 50 4.66 -6.12 21.29
C GLU A 50 5.21 -5.22 22.40
N MET A 51 5.23 -3.89 22.21
CA MET A 51 5.68 -2.91 23.22
C MET A 51 4.81 -2.91 24.48
N SER A 52 3.51 -3.02 24.34
CA SER A 52 2.56 -3.07 25.46
C SER A 52 2.51 -4.43 26.15
N LYS A 53 3.24 -5.44 25.63
CA LYS A 53 3.18 -6.83 26.09
C LYS A 53 1.75 -7.38 26.14
N SER A 54 0.85 -6.85 25.28
CA SER A 54 -0.57 -7.20 25.23
C SER A 54 -0.78 -8.70 25.00
N ASN A 55 0.11 -9.36 24.27
CA ASN A 55 0.08 -10.80 24.06
C ASN A 55 0.02 -11.62 25.36
N LYS A 56 0.64 -11.14 26.45
CA LYS A 56 0.57 -11.82 27.75
C LYS A 56 -0.83 -11.73 28.37
N TYR A 57 -1.50 -10.59 28.19
CA TYR A 57 -2.86 -10.38 28.71
C TYR A 57 -3.91 -11.08 27.82
N ILE A 58 -3.71 -11.06 26.52
CA ILE A 58 -4.63 -11.71 25.55
C ILE A 58 -4.68 -13.23 25.79
N LEU A 59 -3.55 -13.86 26.13
CA LEU A 59 -3.48 -15.28 26.45
C LEU A 59 -4.25 -15.67 27.74
N THR A 60 -4.59 -14.71 28.60
CA THR A 60 -5.44 -14.95 29.78
C THR A 60 -6.94 -14.85 29.49
N LEU A 61 -7.29 -14.31 28.31
CA LEU A 61 -8.68 -14.21 27.86
C LEU A 61 -9.10 -15.48 27.11
N PRO A 62 -10.37 -15.86 27.15
CA PRO A 62 -10.91 -17.01 26.41
C PRO A 62 -11.08 -16.66 24.91
N VAL A 63 -10.02 -16.19 24.26
CA VAL A 63 -10.02 -15.79 22.85
C VAL A 63 -9.26 -16.82 22.02
N ASN A 64 -9.84 -17.26 20.92
CA ASN A 64 -9.20 -18.18 20.00
C ASN A 64 -8.09 -17.50 19.21
N LYS A 65 -6.96 -18.18 19.00
CA LYS A 65 -5.86 -17.67 18.15
C LYS A 65 -6.33 -17.27 16.74
N LYS A 66 -7.35 -17.95 16.20
CA LYS A 66 -7.96 -17.63 14.90
C LYS A 66 -8.55 -16.23 14.89
N GLU A 67 -9.28 -15.85 15.92
CA GLU A 67 -9.94 -14.56 16.03
C GLU A 67 -8.94 -13.42 16.06
N LEU A 68 -7.82 -13.59 16.77
CA LEU A 68 -6.73 -12.62 16.81
C LEU A 68 -6.07 -12.40 15.44
N VAL A 69 -5.88 -13.49 14.68
CA VAL A 69 -5.34 -13.39 13.33
C VAL A 69 -6.34 -12.68 12.41
N ILE A 70 -7.61 -13.05 12.46
CA ILE A 70 -8.68 -12.44 11.63
C ILE A 70 -8.79 -10.95 11.92
N GLU A 71 -8.74 -10.51 13.17
CA GLU A 71 -8.78 -9.10 13.57
C GLU A 71 -7.72 -8.28 12.83
N LYS A 72 -6.48 -8.76 12.80
CA LYS A 72 -5.38 -8.06 12.11
C LYS A 72 -5.57 -7.99 10.60
N TYR A 73 -6.13 -9.04 9.98
CA TYR A 73 -6.45 -9.01 8.55
C TYR A 73 -7.61 -8.07 8.24
N ILE A 74 -8.67 -8.05 9.05
CA ILE A 74 -9.78 -7.10 8.89
C ILE A 74 -9.27 -5.66 9.01
N LEU A 75 -8.42 -5.38 9.98
CA LEU A 75 -7.80 -4.08 10.16
C LEU A 75 -6.91 -3.69 8.96
N ALA A 76 -6.12 -4.63 8.45
CA ALA A 76 -5.26 -4.40 7.29
C ALA A 76 -6.09 -4.08 6.02
N ILE A 77 -7.09 -4.90 5.72
CA ILE A 77 -7.98 -4.71 4.56
C ILE A 77 -8.77 -3.40 4.72
N GLY A 78 -9.33 -3.14 5.91
CA GLY A 78 -10.05 -1.90 6.20
C GLY A 78 -9.17 -0.67 6.01
N ALA A 79 -7.94 -0.67 6.52
CA ALA A 79 -6.99 0.44 6.38
C ALA A 79 -6.60 0.68 4.90
N THR A 80 -6.42 -0.37 4.11
CA THR A 80 -6.08 -0.22 2.67
C THR A 80 -7.24 0.34 1.87
N ILE A 81 -8.47 -0.13 2.08
CA ILE A 81 -9.65 0.38 1.39
C ILE A 81 -9.92 1.84 1.78
N LEU A 82 -9.89 2.14 3.08
CA LEU A 82 -10.05 3.52 3.56
C LEU A 82 -8.92 4.43 3.05
N GLY A 83 -7.69 3.91 3.02
CA GLY A 83 -6.54 4.62 2.45
C GLY A 83 -6.70 4.95 0.97
N GLY A 84 -7.23 4.04 0.18
CA GLY A 84 -7.54 4.27 -1.23
C GLY A 84 -8.62 5.34 -1.43
N ILE A 85 -9.74 5.24 -0.71
CA ILE A 85 -10.84 6.21 -0.78
C ILE A 85 -10.38 7.59 -0.34
N LEU A 86 -9.72 7.70 0.81
CA LEU A 86 -9.19 8.96 1.32
C LEU A 86 -8.11 9.53 0.41
N GLY A 87 -7.28 8.68 -0.19
CA GLY A 87 -6.28 9.08 -1.16
C GLY A 87 -6.87 9.75 -2.38
N MET A 88 -7.93 9.17 -2.95
CA MET A 88 -8.67 9.78 -4.07
C MET A 88 -9.28 11.13 -3.68
N ILE A 89 -10.01 11.20 -2.58
CA ILE A 89 -10.69 12.41 -2.12
C ILE A 89 -9.68 13.53 -1.86
N LEU A 90 -8.60 13.24 -1.14
CA LEU A 90 -7.56 14.21 -0.82
C LEU A 90 -6.85 14.74 -2.07
N THR A 91 -6.54 13.86 -3.04
CA THR A 91 -5.90 14.27 -4.30
C THR A 91 -6.80 15.24 -5.06
N VAL A 92 -8.09 14.94 -5.20
CA VAL A 92 -9.04 15.81 -5.89
C VAL A 92 -9.17 17.16 -5.19
N ILE A 93 -9.27 17.18 -3.86
CA ILE A 93 -9.35 18.43 -3.08
C ILE A 93 -8.09 19.28 -3.28
N VAL A 94 -6.92 18.67 -3.12
CA VAL A 94 -5.64 19.41 -3.21
C VAL A 94 -5.44 19.98 -4.61
N VAL A 95 -5.74 19.22 -5.67
CA VAL A 95 -5.62 19.72 -7.05
C VAL A 95 -6.58 20.88 -7.31
N ASN A 96 -7.84 20.80 -6.85
CA ASN A 96 -8.78 21.90 -6.99
C ASN A 96 -8.32 23.16 -6.26
N VAL A 97 -7.80 23.02 -5.04
CA VAL A 97 -7.22 24.13 -4.28
C VAL A 97 -6.00 24.72 -5.00
N MET A 98 -5.10 23.87 -5.52
CA MET A 98 -3.93 24.35 -6.27
C MET A 98 -4.32 25.07 -7.57
N ASN A 99 -5.31 24.56 -8.29
CA ASN A 99 -5.81 25.20 -9.50
C ASN A 99 -6.48 26.56 -9.21
N TYR A 100 -7.08 26.72 -8.04
CA TYR A 100 -7.63 28.03 -7.61
C TYR A 100 -6.56 29.10 -7.42
N PHE A 101 -5.37 28.74 -6.94
CA PHE A 101 -4.26 29.64 -6.74
C PHE A 101 -3.33 29.81 -7.96
N ARG A 102 -3.45 28.93 -8.96
CA ARG A 102 -2.66 29.00 -10.20
C ARG A 102 -3.47 29.70 -11.29
N THR A 103 -2.90 30.76 -11.86
CA THR A 103 -3.45 31.48 -13.03
C THR A 103 -2.96 30.89 -14.35
N GLU A 104 -1.78 30.26 -14.33
CA GLU A 104 -1.17 29.61 -15.50
C GLU A 104 -0.86 28.14 -15.14
N ASN A 105 -0.92 27.24 -16.11
CA ASN A 105 -0.67 25.79 -15.96
C ASN A 105 -1.68 25.08 -15.04
N ILE A 106 -2.94 25.03 -15.46
CA ILE A 106 -4.01 24.27 -14.80
C ILE A 106 -3.67 22.79 -14.86
N ILE A 107 -3.70 22.11 -13.70
CA ILE A 107 -3.51 20.66 -13.61
C ILE A 107 -4.80 19.97 -14.05
N ASN A 108 -4.78 19.29 -15.18
CA ASN A 108 -5.89 18.47 -15.64
C ASN A 108 -5.87 17.12 -14.94
N LEU A 109 -6.96 16.82 -14.20
CA LEU A 109 -7.16 15.52 -13.57
C LEU A 109 -7.74 14.54 -14.58
N ASP A 110 -7.02 13.47 -14.86
CA ASP A 110 -7.57 12.30 -15.52
C ASP A 110 -8.12 11.32 -14.49
N TYR A 111 -9.45 11.33 -14.30
CA TYR A 111 -10.14 10.48 -13.32
C TYR A 111 -9.92 8.99 -13.58
N TYR A 112 -9.72 8.58 -14.86
CA TYR A 112 -9.48 7.19 -15.18
C TYR A 112 -8.10 6.73 -14.66
N SER A 113 -7.06 7.51 -14.91
CA SER A 113 -5.72 7.21 -14.39
C SER A 113 -5.64 7.28 -12.86
N LEU A 114 -6.40 8.18 -12.22
CA LEU A 114 -6.55 8.24 -10.76
C LEU A 114 -7.12 6.93 -10.18
N ILE A 115 -8.18 6.39 -10.78
CA ILE A 115 -8.80 5.14 -10.33
C ILE A 115 -7.81 3.98 -10.48
N ILE A 116 -7.15 3.88 -11.64
CA ILE A 116 -6.16 2.83 -11.89
C ILE A 116 -4.99 2.92 -10.90
N ALA A 117 -4.47 4.12 -10.66
CA ALA A 117 -3.40 4.32 -9.69
C ALA A 117 -3.82 3.94 -8.26
N THR A 118 -5.07 4.25 -7.87
CA THR A 118 -5.61 3.85 -6.57
C THR A 118 -5.70 2.35 -6.43
N ILE A 119 -6.22 1.65 -7.44
CA ILE A 119 -6.31 0.18 -7.44
C ILE A 119 -4.91 -0.44 -7.43
N GLY A 120 -3.96 0.12 -8.20
CA GLY A 120 -2.56 -0.28 -8.16
C GLY A 120 -1.91 -0.07 -6.78
N GLY A 121 -2.23 1.04 -6.11
CA GLY A 121 -1.80 1.32 -4.75
C GLY A 121 -2.36 0.33 -3.73
N ILE A 122 -3.65 0.02 -3.82
CA ILE A 122 -4.30 -1.00 -2.98
C ILE A 122 -3.64 -2.37 -3.20
N PHE A 123 -3.38 -2.76 -4.44
CA PHE A 123 -2.68 -4.00 -4.75
C PHE A 123 -1.26 -4.02 -4.17
N GLY A 124 -0.48 -2.96 -4.38
CA GLY A 124 0.90 -2.88 -3.91
C GLY A 124 1.02 -2.99 -2.39
N ILE A 125 0.18 -2.24 -1.64
CA ILE A 125 0.21 -2.32 -0.17
C ILE A 125 -0.35 -3.66 0.33
N SER A 126 -1.36 -4.23 -0.33
CA SER A 126 -1.91 -5.55 0.00
C SER A 126 -0.87 -6.65 -0.17
N PHE A 127 -0.04 -6.56 -1.20
CA PHE A 127 1.08 -7.49 -1.40
C PHE A 127 2.08 -7.42 -0.24
N LEU A 128 2.49 -6.21 0.16
CA LEU A 128 3.38 -6.02 1.30
C LEU A 128 2.77 -6.57 2.59
N GLN A 129 1.51 -6.27 2.87
CA GLN A 129 0.80 -6.77 4.05
C GLN A 129 0.68 -8.30 4.05
N ALA A 130 0.38 -8.89 2.90
CA ALA A 130 0.23 -10.34 2.76
C ALA A 130 1.52 -11.11 3.09
N VAL A 131 2.69 -10.52 2.84
CA VAL A 131 3.97 -11.11 3.22
C VAL A 131 4.34 -10.78 4.66
N GLN A 132 4.07 -9.54 5.08
CA GLN A 132 4.55 -9.04 6.36
C GLN A 132 3.74 -9.53 7.55
N ILE A 133 2.41 -9.68 7.42
CA ILE A 133 1.55 -10.15 8.52
C ILE A 133 1.98 -11.54 9.01
N PRO A 134 2.11 -12.59 8.17
CA PRO A 134 2.58 -13.90 8.63
C PRO A 134 3.98 -13.86 9.22
N SER A 135 4.83 -13.01 8.65
CA SER A 135 6.19 -12.81 9.13
C SER A 135 6.23 -12.23 10.55
N MET A 136 5.41 -11.22 10.84
CA MET A 136 5.30 -10.61 12.16
C MET A 136 4.75 -11.59 13.20
N TYR A 137 3.81 -12.45 12.82
CA TYR A 137 3.33 -13.50 13.71
C TYR A 137 4.40 -14.54 14.06
N LYS A 138 5.27 -14.88 13.08
CA LYS A 138 6.29 -15.92 13.26
C LYS A 138 7.54 -15.43 13.98
N TRP A 139 8.01 -14.22 13.67
CA TRP A 139 9.32 -13.71 14.11
C TRP A 139 9.26 -12.44 14.95
N GLY A 140 8.07 -11.90 15.21
CA GLY A 140 7.86 -10.63 15.91
C GLY A 140 7.93 -9.41 14.99
N ALA A 141 7.47 -8.27 15.49
CA ALA A 141 7.34 -7.05 14.70
C ALA A 141 8.69 -6.45 14.27
N GLU A 142 9.72 -6.58 15.08
CA GLU A 142 11.06 -6.03 14.78
C GLU A 142 11.72 -6.75 13.59
N LYS A 143 11.75 -8.09 13.65
CA LYS A 143 12.30 -8.91 12.55
C LYS A 143 11.44 -8.84 11.30
N GLY A 144 10.12 -8.72 11.44
CA GLY A 144 9.19 -8.51 10.35
C GLY A 144 9.48 -7.24 9.55
N ARG A 145 9.87 -6.14 10.20
CA ARG A 145 10.28 -4.90 9.51
C ARG A 145 11.58 -5.09 8.71
N ILE A 146 12.58 -5.75 9.28
CA ILE A 146 13.84 -6.03 8.57
C ILE A 146 13.54 -6.85 7.30
N GLN A 147 12.66 -7.83 7.40
CA GLN A 147 12.25 -8.65 6.26
C GLN A 147 11.55 -7.83 5.17
N MET A 148 10.77 -6.81 5.55
CA MET A 148 10.18 -5.89 4.57
C MET A 148 11.25 -5.16 3.76
N PHE A 149 12.30 -4.63 4.40
CA PHE A 149 13.41 -3.97 3.69
C PHE A 149 14.10 -4.93 2.70
N ILE A 150 14.35 -6.16 3.13
CA ILE A 150 14.95 -7.19 2.27
C ILE A 150 14.04 -7.48 1.07
N LEU A 151 12.72 -7.61 1.29
CA LEU A 151 11.76 -7.87 0.22
C LEU A 151 11.73 -6.72 -0.80
N VAL A 152 11.71 -5.47 -0.34
CA VAL A 152 11.75 -4.29 -1.22
C VAL A 152 13.04 -4.28 -2.03
N LEU A 153 14.20 -4.58 -1.43
CA LEU A 153 15.47 -4.67 -2.14
C LEU A 153 15.46 -5.78 -3.21
N ILE A 154 14.87 -6.93 -2.92
CA ILE A 154 14.71 -8.02 -3.88
C ILE A 154 13.85 -7.58 -5.06
N ILE A 155 12.72 -6.90 -4.81
CA ILE A 155 11.85 -6.39 -5.89
C ILE A 155 12.61 -5.40 -6.77
N ILE A 156 13.34 -4.46 -6.17
CA ILE A 156 14.14 -3.47 -6.92
C ILE A 156 15.22 -4.18 -7.75
N ALA A 157 15.89 -5.20 -7.19
CA ALA A 157 16.91 -5.96 -7.91
C ALA A 157 16.32 -6.75 -9.09
N ILE A 158 15.14 -7.35 -8.93
CA ILE A 158 14.45 -8.07 -10.02
C ILE A 158 14.03 -7.08 -11.12
N LEU A 159 13.42 -5.96 -10.78
CA LEU A 159 12.98 -4.93 -11.75
C LEU A 159 14.17 -4.31 -12.48
N GLY A 160 15.22 -3.93 -11.76
CA GLY A 160 16.45 -3.39 -12.35
C GLY A 160 17.17 -4.41 -13.23
N GLY A 161 17.27 -5.66 -12.78
CA GLY A 161 17.86 -6.76 -13.54
C GLY A 161 17.08 -7.09 -14.80
N SER A 162 15.74 -7.13 -14.74
CA SER A 162 14.88 -7.36 -15.92
C SER A 162 15.02 -6.23 -16.94
N TYR A 163 15.04 -4.99 -16.50
CA TYR A 163 15.27 -3.84 -17.38
C TYR A 163 16.63 -3.90 -18.09
N PHE A 164 17.69 -4.24 -17.35
CA PHE A 164 19.02 -4.40 -17.92
C PHE A 164 19.11 -5.54 -18.95
N LEU A 165 18.46 -6.68 -18.67
CA LEU A 165 18.41 -7.82 -19.59
C LEU A 165 17.61 -7.50 -20.86
N LEU A 166 16.47 -6.82 -20.75
CA LEU A 166 15.66 -6.43 -21.89
C LEU A 166 16.40 -5.48 -22.83
N ASN A 167 17.12 -4.51 -22.28
CA ASN A 167 17.94 -3.59 -23.08
C ASN A 167 19.11 -4.31 -23.80
N LYS A 168 19.67 -5.35 -23.18
CA LYS A 168 20.80 -6.10 -23.77
C LYS A 168 20.36 -7.08 -24.86
N THR A 169 19.15 -7.62 -24.79
CA THR A 169 18.66 -8.67 -25.69
C THR A 169 17.89 -8.13 -26.90
N ASN A 170 17.65 -6.81 -27.00
CA ASN A 170 16.84 -6.17 -28.07
C ASN A 170 15.53 -6.91 -28.35
N ILE A 171 14.92 -7.54 -27.36
CA ILE A 171 13.64 -8.20 -27.48
C ILE A 171 12.56 -7.12 -27.60
N ASN A 172 12.09 -6.87 -28.80
CA ASN A 172 10.89 -6.11 -29.04
C ASN A 172 9.69 -6.94 -28.62
N ILE A 173 9.28 -6.82 -27.37
CA ILE A 173 8.00 -7.36 -26.90
C ILE A 173 6.92 -6.56 -27.64
N GLU A 174 6.00 -7.23 -28.33
CA GLU A 174 4.83 -6.58 -28.91
C GLU A 174 3.99 -5.97 -27.78
N MET A 175 4.31 -4.73 -27.44
CA MET A 175 3.69 -4.00 -26.32
C MET A 175 2.19 -3.77 -26.56
N GLU A 176 1.73 -3.80 -27.80
CA GLU A 176 0.31 -3.61 -28.15
C GLU A 176 -0.59 -4.72 -27.59
N MET A 177 -0.17 -5.98 -27.70
CA MET A 177 -0.95 -7.12 -27.19
C MET A 177 -1.03 -7.11 -25.65
N ILE A 178 0.09 -6.82 -24.99
CA ILE A 178 0.17 -6.71 -23.54
C ILE A 178 -0.67 -5.51 -23.07
N ASN A 179 -0.57 -4.37 -23.73
CA ASN A 179 -1.32 -3.17 -23.40
C ASN A 179 -2.84 -3.38 -23.54
N ASN A 180 -3.30 -4.06 -24.58
CA ASN A 180 -4.72 -4.40 -24.76
C ASN A 180 -5.26 -5.34 -23.65
N ILE A 181 -4.45 -6.31 -23.20
CA ILE A 181 -4.85 -7.20 -22.10
C ILE A 181 -4.87 -6.44 -20.77
N ILE A 182 -3.86 -5.62 -20.49
CA ILE A 182 -3.77 -4.84 -19.25
C ILE A 182 -4.90 -3.81 -19.18
N THR A 183 -5.24 -3.10 -20.25
CA THR A 183 -6.31 -2.11 -20.24
C THR A 183 -7.69 -2.74 -20.09
N LYS A 184 -7.90 -3.92 -20.66
CA LYS A 184 -9.22 -4.59 -20.63
C LYS A 184 -9.46 -5.43 -19.38
N PHE A 185 -8.45 -6.12 -18.91
CA PHE A 185 -8.59 -7.10 -17.82
C PHE A 185 -7.73 -6.78 -16.58
N GLY A 186 -6.80 -5.81 -16.67
CA GLY A 186 -5.81 -5.54 -15.62
C GLY A 186 -6.44 -5.27 -14.25
N VAL A 187 -7.50 -4.47 -14.20
CA VAL A 187 -8.22 -4.15 -12.96
C VAL A 187 -8.82 -5.39 -12.31
N TYR A 188 -9.44 -6.26 -13.10
CA TYR A 188 -10.02 -7.51 -12.58
C TYR A 188 -8.95 -8.47 -12.07
N ILE A 189 -7.83 -8.59 -12.79
CA ILE A 189 -6.69 -9.41 -12.39
C ILE A 189 -6.09 -8.90 -11.07
N LEU A 190 -5.95 -7.59 -10.91
CA LEU A 190 -5.44 -6.99 -9.67
C LEU A 190 -6.38 -7.27 -8.48
N ILE A 191 -7.69 -7.12 -8.66
CA ILE A 191 -8.66 -7.39 -7.59
C ILE A 191 -8.67 -8.87 -7.19
N ILE A 192 -8.69 -9.78 -8.16
CA ILE A 192 -8.67 -11.22 -7.88
C ILE A 192 -7.37 -11.63 -7.20
N SER A 193 -6.24 -11.10 -7.67
CA SER A 193 -4.92 -11.41 -7.08
C SER A 193 -4.79 -10.89 -5.64
N THR A 194 -5.34 -9.72 -5.30
CA THR A 194 -5.34 -9.22 -3.91
C THR A 194 -6.11 -10.15 -2.97
N ILE A 195 -7.29 -10.63 -3.39
CA ILE A 195 -8.11 -11.55 -2.59
C ILE A 195 -7.37 -12.89 -2.37
N LEU A 196 -6.77 -13.43 -3.44
CA LEU A 196 -5.99 -14.67 -3.37
C LEU A 196 -4.77 -14.52 -2.44
N MET A 197 -4.06 -13.39 -2.52
CA MET A 197 -2.91 -13.11 -1.66
C MET A 197 -3.28 -13.08 -0.19
N TYR A 198 -4.35 -12.39 0.18
CA TYR A 198 -4.82 -12.38 1.57
C TYR A 198 -5.28 -13.77 2.04
N PHE A 199 -5.93 -14.55 1.19
CA PHE A 199 -6.36 -15.89 1.54
C PHE A 199 -5.17 -16.83 1.79
N ILE A 200 -4.16 -16.79 0.95
CA ILE A 200 -2.92 -17.57 1.11
C ILE A 200 -2.18 -17.11 2.38
N SER A 201 -2.03 -15.80 2.55
CA SER A 201 -1.37 -15.20 3.70
C SER A 201 -2.03 -15.60 5.02
N TYR A 202 -3.37 -15.56 5.08
CA TYR A 202 -4.13 -16.01 6.25
C TYR A 202 -3.86 -17.47 6.60
N LYS A 203 -3.84 -18.38 5.59
CA LYS A 203 -3.52 -19.79 5.82
C LYS A 203 -2.11 -19.99 6.37
N VAL A 204 -1.15 -19.17 5.94
CA VAL A 204 0.24 -19.24 6.41
C VAL A 204 0.37 -18.69 7.83
N ALA A 205 -0.30 -17.58 8.13
CA ALA A 205 -0.28 -16.95 9.45
C ALA A 205 -0.94 -17.82 10.53
N TYR A 206 -1.93 -18.64 10.14
CA TYR A 206 -2.67 -19.50 11.06
C TYR A 206 -1.92 -20.80 11.42
N LYS A 207 -1.01 -21.27 10.57
CA LYS A 207 -0.17 -22.45 10.88
C LYS A 207 0.92 -22.12 11.90
#